data_fe81285c4da0ae2f68f5b6e83ff08732
#
_entry.id   fe81285c4da0ae2f68f5b6e83ff08732
#
_cell.length_a   1.000
_cell.length_b   1.000
_cell.length_c   1.000
_cell.angle_alpha   90.00
_cell.angle_beta   90.00
_cell.angle_gamma   90.00
#
_symmetry.space_group_name_H-M   'P 1'
#
loop_
_entity.id
_entity.type
_entity.pdbx_description
1 polymer ?
#
loop_
_entity_poly.entity_id
_entity_poly.type
_entity_poly.pdbx_seq_one_letter_code
_entity_poly.pdbx_strand_id
1 'polypeptide(L)'
;VVLRAEKLGRGVPTKVLVVDASFEVRKGEMLAIVGPSGSGKSSLLRLLNRLDEPTSGTVYLDGTDYRQIAPRELRRRVGMVTQRAFLFPGTVAENLRFGPRQRGETLTESRVEELLAGVGLAGYGSRDVANLSGGEAQRVSFARALANSPEVLLLDEPTSALDDESKREVETIILEIGREQGIPGVLVTHDVAQAARLAQRALILEAGRVIRSGAIAEVLRA
;
A
#
# COMPACT_ATOMS: atom_id res chain seq x y z
N VAL A 1 -14.21 11.01 1.03
CA VAL A 1 -13.62 9.99 0.13
C VAL A 1 -12.31 10.53 -0.36
N VAL A 2 -11.22 9.81 -0.09
CA VAL A 2 -9.88 10.22 -0.53
C VAL A 2 -9.53 9.59 -1.87
N LEU A 3 -9.89 8.31 -2.06
CA LEU A 3 -9.65 7.59 -3.30
C LEU A 3 -10.93 6.87 -3.72
N ARG A 4 -11.31 6.98 -4.99
CA ARG A 4 -12.50 6.33 -5.55
C ARG A 4 -12.16 5.68 -6.88
N ALA A 5 -12.43 4.40 -6.97
CA ALA A 5 -12.34 3.62 -8.20
C ALA A 5 -13.74 3.52 -8.83
N GLU A 6 -13.85 3.77 -10.13
CA GLU A 6 -15.09 3.67 -10.90
C GLU A 6 -14.92 2.76 -12.09
N LYS A 7 -15.65 1.64 -12.10
CA LYS A 7 -15.77 0.68 -13.20
C LYS A 7 -14.40 0.25 -13.77
N LEU A 8 -13.40 0.10 -12.87
CA LEU A 8 -12.07 -0.30 -13.27
C LEU A 8 -12.08 -1.66 -13.92
N GLY A 9 -11.50 -1.74 -15.11
CA GLY A 9 -11.25 -2.97 -15.82
C GLY A 9 -9.81 -3.06 -16.30
N ARG A 10 -9.26 -4.26 -16.31
CA ARG A 10 -7.93 -4.56 -16.85
C ARG A 10 -7.97 -5.89 -17.59
N GLY A 11 -7.77 -5.83 -18.87
CA GLY A 11 -7.53 -7.00 -19.73
C GLY A 11 -6.08 -7.00 -20.24
N VAL A 12 -5.55 -8.20 -20.42
CA VAL A 12 -4.36 -8.50 -21.20
C VAL A 12 -4.76 -9.46 -22.33
N PRO A 13 -3.99 -9.62 -23.41
CA PRO A 13 -4.43 -10.39 -24.58
C PRO A 13 -4.95 -11.81 -24.28
N THR A 14 -4.47 -12.43 -23.20
CA THR A 14 -4.76 -13.81 -22.84
C THR A 14 -5.70 -13.96 -21.65
N LYS A 15 -6.00 -12.87 -20.91
CA LYS A 15 -6.76 -12.95 -19.65
C LYS A 15 -7.37 -11.61 -19.26
N VAL A 16 -8.58 -11.67 -18.71
CA VAL A 16 -9.15 -10.52 -17.98
C VAL A 16 -8.71 -10.62 -16.53
N LEU A 17 -8.12 -9.53 -16.00
CA LEU A 17 -7.55 -9.46 -14.66
C LEU A 17 -8.48 -8.76 -13.66
N VAL A 18 -9.19 -7.72 -14.12
CA VAL A 18 -10.13 -6.92 -13.31
C VAL A 18 -11.33 -6.58 -14.19
N VAL A 19 -12.53 -6.68 -13.63
CA VAL A 19 -13.79 -6.43 -14.32
C VAL A 19 -14.69 -5.53 -13.47
N ASP A 20 -14.93 -4.32 -13.96
CA ASP A 20 -15.95 -3.38 -13.44
C ASP A 20 -15.87 -3.15 -11.92
N ALA A 21 -14.64 -3.05 -11.39
CA ALA A 21 -14.42 -2.84 -9.97
C ALA A 21 -14.70 -1.39 -9.57
N SER A 22 -15.64 -1.20 -8.64
CA SER A 22 -16.02 0.12 -8.11
C SER A 22 -16.02 0.09 -6.59
N PHE A 23 -15.30 1.04 -5.96
CA PHE A 23 -15.23 1.17 -4.50
C PHE A 23 -14.64 2.52 -4.10
N GLU A 24 -14.73 2.83 -2.82
CA GLU A 24 -14.21 4.05 -2.21
C GLU A 24 -13.33 3.74 -1.01
N VAL A 25 -12.32 4.57 -0.79
CA VAL A 25 -11.50 4.62 0.42
C VAL A 25 -11.72 5.95 1.11
N ARG A 26 -12.07 5.92 2.40
CA ARG A 26 -12.39 7.11 3.18
C ARG A 26 -11.19 7.52 4.03
N LYS A 27 -11.18 8.77 4.48
CA LYS A 27 -10.10 9.28 5.36
C LYS A 27 -10.00 8.43 6.63
N GLY A 28 -8.79 8.05 7.00
CA GLY A 28 -8.52 7.23 8.18
C GLY A 28 -9.00 5.78 8.10
N GLU A 29 -9.43 5.31 6.91
CA GLU A 29 -9.94 3.95 6.71
C GLU A 29 -8.88 3.04 6.09
N MET A 30 -8.77 1.82 6.61
CA MET A 30 -8.11 0.71 5.93
C MET A 30 -9.17 -0.16 5.27
N LEU A 31 -9.12 -0.28 3.94
CA LEU A 31 -9.97 -1.16 3.14
C LEU A 31 -9.19 -2.42 2.79
N ALA A 32 -9.67 -3.59 3.18
CA ALA A 32 -9.05 -4.86 2.75
C ALA A 32 -9.63 -5.33 1.40
N ILE A 33 -8.76 -5.83 0.53
CA ILE A 33 -9.14 -6.61 -0.67
C ILE A 33 -8.70 -8.05 -0.41
N VAL A 34 -9.68 -8.93 -0.24
CA VAL A 34 -9.47 -10.35 0.07
C VAL A 34 -9.93 -11.21 -1.11
N GLY A 35 -9.30 -12.36 -1.28
CA GLY A 35 -9.67 -13.32 -2.32
C GLY A 35 -8.57 -14.33 -2.59
N PRO A 36 -8.86 -15.40 -3.34
CA PRO A 36 -7.89 -16.45 -3.63
C PRO A 36 -6.69 -15.94 -4.43
N SER A 37 -5.61 -16.72 -4.46
CA SER A 37 -4.46 -16.41 -5.29
C SER A 37 -4.87 -16.33 -6.77
N GLY A 38 -4.36 -15.34 -7.48
CA GLY A 38 -4.70 -15.15 -8.90
C GLY A 38 -6.06 -14.49 -9.17
N SER A 39 -6.81 -14.05 -8.15
CA SER A 39 -8.12 -13.38 -8.33
C SER A 39 -8.03 -11.96 -8.92
N GLY A 40 -6.82 -11.38 -9.05
CA GLY A 40 -6.63 -10.04 -9.62
C GLY A 40 -6.33 -8.94 -8.59
N LYS A 41 -6.14 -9.26 -7.29
CA LYS A 41 -5.93 -8.29 -6.19
C LYS A 41 -4.77 -7.33 -6.45
N SER A 42 -3.58 -7.87 -6.71
CA SER A 42 -2.39 -7.04 -7.00
C SER A 42 -2.55 -6.25 -8.30
N SER A 43 -3.24 -6.82 -9.30
CA SER A 43 -3.55 -6.10 -10.54
C SER A 43 -4.47 -4.92 -10.26
N LEU A 44 -5.54 -5.12 -9.46
CA LEU A 44 -6.43 -4.04 -9.05
C LEU A 44 -5.66 -2.95 -8.27
N LEU A 45 -4.79 -3.35 -7.32
CA LEU A 45 -4.00 -2.41 -6.54
C LEU A 45 -3.09 -1.54 -7.42
N ARG A 46 -2.43 -2.13 -8.42
CA ARG A 46 -1.53 -1.43 -9.35
C ARG A 46 -2.24 -0.44 -10.28
N LEU A 47 -3.54 -0.60 -10.50
CA LEU A 47 -4.36 0.37 -11.23
C LEU A 47 -4.57 1.65 -10.42
N LEU A 48 -4.59 1.57 -9.08
CA LEU A 48 -4.91 2.71 -8.22
C LEU A 48 -3.84 3.82 -8.23
N ASN A 49 -2.59 3.48 -8.56
CA ASN A 49 -1.48 4.44 -8.64
C ASN A 49 -0.82 4.50 -10.04
N ARG A 50 -1.50 3.98 -11.07
CA ARG A 50 -1.03 3.95 -12.46
C ARG A 50 0.34 3.28 -12.63
N LEU A 51 0.61 2.20 -11.88
CA LEU A 51 1.67 1.26 -12.23
C LEU A 51 1.24 0.39 -13.41
N ASP A 52 -0.08 0.12 -13.51
CA ASP A 52 -0.73 -0.44 -14.69
C ASP A 52 -1.84 0.52 -15.14
N GLU A 53 -2.10 0.59 -16.46
CA GLU A 53 -3.19 1.39 -17.00
C GLU A 53 -4.46 0.54 -17.12
N PRO A 54 -5.62 1.06 -16.70
CA PRO A 54 -6.89 0.37 -16.88
C PRO A 54 -7.29 0.33 -18.36
N THR A 55 -7.98 -0.72 -18.76
CA THR A 55 -8.63 -0.82 -20.09
C THR A 55 -10.00 -0.15 -20.10
N SER A 56 -10.61 0.06 -18.93
CA SER A 56 -11.86 0.79 -18.72
C SER A 56 -11.92 1.39 -17.33
N GLY A 57 -12.78 2.37 -17.14
CA GLY A 57 -12.97 3.07 -15.88
C GLY A 57 -11.87 4.07 -15.54
N THR A 58 -11.92 4.61 -14.33
CA THR A 58 -10.91 5.55 -13.83
C THR A 58 -10.83 5.56 -12.31
N VAL A 59 -9.82 6.23 -11.77
CA VAL A 59 -9.64 6.49 -10.33
C VAL A 59 -9.67 8.00 -10.10
N TYR A 60 -10.33 8.40 -9.02
CA TYR A 60 -10.31 9.77 -8.53
C TYR A 60 -9.51 9.82 -7.23
N LEU A 61 -8.59 10.76 -7.14
CA LEU A 61 -7.87 11.11 -5.93
C LEU A 61 -8.35 12.49 -5.49
N ASP A 62 -8.97 12.54 -4.33
CA ASP A 62 -9.59 13.76 -3.78
C ASP A 62 -10.48 14.50 -4.79
N GLY A 63 -11.32 13.74 -5.51
CA GLY A 63 -12.24 14.22 -6.52
C GLY A 63 -11.63 14.51 -7.90
N THR A 64 -10.30 14.49 -8.04
CA THR A 64 -9.61 14.73 -9.30
C THR A 64 -9.36 13.41 -10.04
N ASP A 65 -9.73 13.33 -11.32
CA ASP A 65 -9.37 12.19 -12.16
C ASP A 65 -7.84 12.05 -12.21
N TYR A 66 -7.33 10.90 -11.78
CA TYR A 66 -5.90 10.68 -11.64
C TYR A 66 -5.11 10.75 -12.96
N ARG A 67 -5.80 10.67 -14.11
CA ARG A 67 -5.20 10.89 -15.44
C ARG A 67 -4.77 12.34 -15.66
N GLN A 68 -5.34 13.28 -14.92
CA GLN A 68 -4.95 14.69 -14.92
C GLN A 68 -3.76 14.98 -14.01
N ILE A 69 -3.37 14.02 -13.17
CA ILE A 69 -2.22 14.11 -12.27
C ILE A 69 -1.01 13.48 -12.95
N ALA A 70 0.13 14.18 -12.95
CA ALA A 70 1.37 13.60 -13.47
C ALA A 70 1.68 12.28 -12.77
N PRO A 71 2.05 11.19 -13.47
CA PRO A 71 2.23 9.86 -12.88
C PRO A 71 3.20 9.81 -11.69
N ARG A 72 4.24 10.64 -11.72
CA ARG A 72 5.21 10.75 -10.63
C ARG A 72 4.59 11.36 -9.37
N GLU A 73 3.79 12.43 -9.54
CA GLU A 73 3.09 13.08 -8.45
C GLU A 73 1.98 12.17 -7.90
N LEU A 74 1.24 11.50 -8.76
CA LEU A 74 0.25 10.51 -8.33
C LEU A 74 0.89 9.43 -7.43
N ARG A 75 2.02 8.84 -7.84
CA ARG A 75 2.70 7.80 -7.07
C ARG A 75 3.38 8.30 -5.79
N ARG A 76 3.63 9.60 -5.67
CA ARG A 76 4.00 10.24 -4.42
C ARG A 76 2.82 10.25 -3.45
N ARG A 77 1.65 10.73 -3.93
CA ARG A 77 0.42 10.87 -3.13
C ARG A 77 -0.22 9.52 -2.80
N VAL A 78 -0.11 8.56 -3.71
CA VAL A 78 -0.61 7.18 -3.54
C VAL A 78 0.60 6.25 -3.46
N GLY A 79 1.18 6.16 -2.25
CA GLY A 79 2.35 5.35 -1.95
C GLY A 79 2.04 3.85 -2.01
N MET A 80 3.04 3.03 -2.28
CA MET A 80 2.87 1.58 -2.33
C MET A 80 3.99 0.85 -1.60
N VAL A 81 3.59 -0.13 -0.79
CA VAL A 81 4.47 -1.14 -0.18
C VAL A 81 4.15 -2.48 -0.81
N THR A 82 5.15 -3.09 -1.40
CA THR A 82 5.03 -4.36 -2.13
C THR A 82 5.28 -5.57 -1.22
N GLN A 83 4.86 -6.74 -1.65
CA GLN A 83 5.00 -8.01 -0.96
C GLN A 83 6.46 -8.31 -0.54
N ARG A 84 7.41 -8.02 -1.42
CA ARG A 84 8.84 -8.10 -1.11
C ARG A 84 9.41 -6.69 -1.10
N ALA A 85 10.17 -6.37 -0.06
CA ALA A 85 10.89 -5.12 -0.01
C ALA A 85 11.88 -5.03 -1.18
N PHE A 86 11.79 -3.96 -1.94
CA PHE A 86 12.79 -3.60 -2.94
C PHE A 86 13.50 -2.32 -2.48
N LEU A 87 14.74 -2.47 -2.05
CA LEU A 87 15.57 -1.37 -1.59
C LEU A 87 16.71 -1.15 -2.59
N PHE A 88 17.08 0.12 -2.79
CA PHE A 88 18.23 0.48 -3.60
C PHE A 88 19.52 0.18 -2.81
N PRO A 89 20.60 -0.26 -3.48
CA PRO A 89 21.90 -0.42 -2.82
C PRO A 89 22.33 0.86 -2.07
N GLY A 90 22.98 0.70 -0.92
CA GLY A 90 23.42 1.78 -0.06
C GLY A 90 22.78 1.73 1.32
N THR A 91 22.73 2.86 2.00
CA THR A 91 22.24 2.93 3.38
C THR A 91 20.72 3.03 3.47
N VAL A 92 20.19 2.73 4.64
CA VAL A 92 18.77 2.91 4.97
C VAL A 92 18.36 4.38 4.79
N ALA A 93 19.16 5.33 5.30
CA ALA A 93 18.89 6.76 5.15
C ALA A 93 18.86 7.22 3.69
N GLU A 94 19.74 6.70 2.84
CA GLU A 94 19.72 6.98 1.39
C GLU A 94 18.43 6.51 0.73
N ASN A 95 17.94 5.34 1.12
CA ASN A 95 16.66 4.82 0.65
C ASN A 95 15.47 5.74 1.02
N LEU A 96 15.40 6.23 2.26
CA LEU A 96 14.36 7.16 2.68
C LEU A 96 14.46 8.51 1.94
N ARG A 97 15.68 9.01 1.73
CA ARG A 97 15.95 10.28 1.02
C ARG A 97 15.74 10.21 -0.48
N PHE A 98 15.66 9.03 -1.06
CA PHE A 98 15.58 8.88 -2.53
C PHE A 98 14.39 9.63 -3.13
N GLY A 99 13.18 9.40 -2.64
CA GLY A 99 11.96 10.04 -3.15
C GLY A 99 11.97 11.58 -3.00
N PRO A 100 12.19 12.12 -1.79
CA PRO A 100 12.34 13.57 -1.57
C PRO A 100 13.40 14.22 -2.46
N ARG A 101 14.60 13.65 -2.57
CA ARG A 101 15.67 14.16 -3.46
C ARG A 101 15.24 14.29 -4.92
N GLN A 102 14.41 13.36 -5.41
CA GLN A 102 13.89 13.43 -6.78
C GLN A 102 12.99 14.65 -7.04
N ARG A 103 12.55 15.33 -6.00
CA ARG A 103 11.74 16.57 -6.05
C ARG A 103 12.52 17.81 -5.65
N GLY A 104 13.83 17.68 -5.40
CA GLY A 104 14.67 18.77 -4.88
C GLY A 104 14.46 19.05 -3.38
N GLU A 105 13.78 18.16 -2.66
CA GLU A 105 13.54 18.27 -1.22
C GLU A 105 14.68 17.62 -0.42
N THR A 106 15.03 18.21 0.71
CA THR A 106 16.01 17.64 1.64
C THR A 106 15.29 17.04 2.85
N LEU A 107 15.44 15.73 3.03
CA LEU A 107 15.01 15.06 4.25
C LEU A 107 16.12 15.17 5.29
N THR A 108 15.88 15.91 6.38
CA THR A 108 16.85 16.12 7.47
C THR A 108 17.16 14.81 8.19
N GLU A 109 18.31 14.76 8.91
CA GLU A 109 18.67 13.60 9.73
C GLU A 109 17.62 13.31 10.79
N SER A 110 17.15 14.36 11.48
CA SER A 110 16.07 14.22 12.48
C SER A 110 14.82 13.58 11.89
N ARG A 111 14.41 13.99 10.68
CA ARG A 111 13.21 13.41 10.04
C ARG A 111 13.44 11.96 9.59
N VAL A 112 14.65 11.61 9.16
CA VAL A 112 15.02 10.23 8.87
C VAL A 112 14.88 9.38 10.13
N GLU A 113 15.44 9.85 11.25
CA GLU A 113 15.38 9.13 12.53
C GLU A 113 13.96 9.00 13.08
N GLU A 114 13.13 10.03 12.98
CA GLU A 114 11.70 9.96 13.33
C GLU A 114 10.96 8.89 12.53
N LEU A 115 11.18 8.83 11.22
CA LEU A 115 10.56 7.82 10.35
C LEU A 115 11.03 6.41 10.68
N LEU A 116 12.32 6.25 11.00
CA LEU A 116 12.88 4.97 11.41
C LEU A 116 12.38 4.54 12.78
N ALA A 117 12.30 5.46 13.73
CA ALA A 117 11.72 5.19 15.05
C ALA A 117 10.25 4.74 14.93
N GLY A 118 9.46 5.39 14.06
CA GLY A 118 8.06 5.04 13.80
C GLY A 118 7.85 3.67 13.16
N VAL A 119 8.92 2.99 12.71
CA VAL A 119 8.86 1.60 12.21
C VAL A 119 9.73 0.66 13.06
N GLY A 120 10.11 1.07 14.28
CA GLY A 120 10.91 0.25 15.21
C GLY A 120 12.36 0.03 14.77
N LEU A 121 12.94 0.95 13.98
CA LEU A 121 14.30 0.88 13.44
C LEU A 121 15.15 2.11 13.81
N ALA A 122 14.95 2.67 15.03
CA ALA A 122 15.76 3.77 15.52
C ALA A 122 17.27 3.45 15.43
N GLY A 123 18.06 4.41 14.94
CA GLY A 123 19.52 4.25 14.79
C GLY A 123 19.97 3.45 13.56
N TYR A 124 19.05 3.00 12.70
CA TYR A 124 19.40 2.18 11.52
C TYR A 124 19.86 3.01 10.30
N GLY A 125 19.82 4.33 10.38
CA GLY A 125 20.06 5.21 9.23
C GLY A 125 21.34 4.92 8.44
N SER A 126 22.45 4.62 9.13
CA SER A 126 23.76 4.32 8.52
C SER A 126 23.95 2.86 8.10
N ARG A 127 23.04 1.95 8.42
CA ARG A 127 23.16 0.53 8.05
C ARG A 127 23.02 0.35 6.54
N ASP A 128 23.84 -0.54 6.00
CA ASP A 128 23.70 -1.01 4.62
C ASP A 128 22.48 -1.93 4.52
N VAL A 129 21.61 -1.66 3.52
CA VAL A 129 20.39 -2.44 3.29
C VAL A 129 20.67 -3.91 2.95
N ALA A 130 21.85 -4.24 2.45
CA ALA A 130 22.26 -5.62 2.16
C ALA A 130 22.36 -6.50 3.41
N ASN A 131 22.48 -5.88 4.58
CA ASN A 131 22.63 -6.58 5.87
C ASN A 131 21.33 -6.64 6.67
N LEU A 132 20.20 -6.25 6.08
CA LEU A 132 18.89 -6.28 6.74
C LEU A 132 18.24 -7.66 6.62
N SER A 133 17.56 -8.09 7.69
CA SER A 133 16.60 -9.18 7.60
C SER A 133 15.41 -8.83 6.69
N GLY A 134 14.62 -9.83 6.30
CA GLY A 134 13.41 -9.61 5.49
C GLY A 134 12.42 -8.69 6.19
N GLY A 135 12.21 -8.84 7.50
CA GLY A 135 11.33 -7.99 8.30
C GLY A 135 11.85 -6.57 8.43
N GLU A 136 13.15 -6.37 8.69
CA GLU A 136 13.78 -5.05 8.73
C GLU A 136 13.67 -4.35 7.36
N ALA A 137 13.97 -5.04 6.27
CA ALA A 137 13.84 -4.50 4.93
C ALA A 137 12.39 -4.08 4.61
N GLN A 138 11.40 -4.86 5.06
CA GLN A 138 9.99 -4.52 4.90
C GLN A 138 9.62 -3.26 5.70
N ARG A 139 10.09 -3.14 6.94
CA ARG A 139 9.88 -1.93 7.76
C ARG A 139 10.57 -0.69 7.15
N VAL A 140 11.76 -0.84 6.58
CA VAL A 140 12.40 0.24 5.81
C VAL A 140 11.55 0.64 4.59
N SER A 141 10.89 -0.31 3.92
CA SER A 141 9.96 0.00 2.82
C SER A 141 8.77 0.85 3.28
N PHE A 142 8.22 0.62 4.48
CA PHE A 142 7.21 1.49 5.08
C PHE A 142 7.76 2.89 5.36
N ALA A 143 8.90 3.00 6.04
CA ALA A 143 9.54 4.30 6.33
C ALA A 143 9.81 5.08 5.03
N ARG A 144 10.28 4.41 3.98
CA ARG A 144 10.52 5.02 2.66
C ARG A 144 9.23 5.50 1.99
N ALA A 145 8.13 4.75 2.11
CA ALA A 145 6.84 5.19 1.60
C ALA A 145 6.36 6.44 2.34
N LEU A 146 6.44 6.45 3.68
CA LEU A 146 6.07 7.56 4.55
C LEU A 146 6.94 8.81 4.35
N ALA A 147 8.21 8.65 3.98
CA ALA A 147 9.13 9.77 3.65
C ALA A 147 8.62 10.65 2.49
N ASN A 148 7.69 10.13 1.69
CA ASN A 148 7.04 10.88 0.60
C ASN A 148 5.74 11.59 1.03
N SER A 149 5.35 11.50 2.31
CA SER A 149 4.10 12.07 2.83
C SER A 149 2.87 11.67 2.00
N PRO A 150 2.58 10.37 1.87
CA PRO A 150 1.49 9.89 1.03
C PRO A 150 0.13 10.25 1.65
N GLU A 151 -0.86 10.46 0.79
CA GLU A 151 -2.26 10.67 1.16
C GLU A 151 -3.03 9.35 1.28
N VAL A 152 -2.55 8.31 0.59
CA VAL A 152 -3.08 6.94 0.62
C VAL A 152 -1.92 5.95 0.55
N LEU A 153 -2.02 4.85 1.29
CA LEU A 153 -1.08 3.73 1.21
C LEU A 153 -1.73 2.51 0.57
N LEU A 154 -1.05 1.95 -0.41
CA LEU A 154 -1.38 0.67 -1.03
C LEU A 154 -0.43 -0.40 -0.48
N LEU A 155 -0.98 -1.47 0.07
CA LEU A 155 -0.24 -2.53 0.74
C LEU A 155 -0.52 -3.86 0.02
N ASP A 156 0.45 -4.37 -0.73
CA ASP A 156 0.31 -5.60 -1.50
C ASP A 156 0.94 -6.78 -0.73
N GLU A 157 0.11 -7.51 0.01
CA GLU A 157 0.52 -8.67 0.83
C GLU A 157 1.78 -8.41 1.69
N PRO A 158 1.84 -7.30 2.47
CA PRO A 158 3.08 -6.77 3.04
C PRO A 158 3.75 -7.68 4.07
N THR A 159 3.10 -8.75 4.50
CA THR A 159 3.58 -9.67 5.54
C THR A 159 3.72 -11.11 5.07
N SER A 160 3.36 -11.43 3.83
CA SER A 160 3.24 -12.83 3.37
C SER A 160 4.58 -13.58 3.28
N ALA A 161 5.71 -12.86 3.23
CA ALA A 161 7.05 -13.43 3.16
C ALA A 161 7.82 -13.34 4.49
N LEU A 162 7.13 -12.97 5.58
CA LEU A 162 7.75 -12.74 6.89
C LEU A 162 7.43 -13.88 7.88
N ASP A 163 8.31 -14.06 8.84
CA ASP A 163 8.05 -14.88 10.04
C ASP A 163 6.99 -14.22 10.94
N ASP A 164 6.49 -14.98 11.93
CA ASP A 164 5.38 -14.54 12.78
C ASP A 164 5.70 -13.31 13.66
N GLU A 165 6.95 -13.11 14.05
CA GLU A 165 7.37 -11.95 14.84
C GLU A 165 7.40 -10.70 13.97
N SER A 166 8.12 -10.74 12.86
CA SER A 166 8.17 -9.65 11.88
C SER A 166 6.78 -9.30 11.30
N LYS A 167 5.91 -10.32 11.13
CA LYS A 167 4.51 -10.09 10.71
C LYS A 167 3.77 -9.22 11.72
N ARG A 168 3.87 -9.52 13.02
CA ARG A 168 3.21 -8.74 14.08
C ARG A 168 3.74 -7.31 14.16
N GLU A 169 5.03 -7.11 14.01
CA GLU A 169 5.64 -5.78 13.97
C GLU A 169 5.10 -4.95 12.81
N VAL A 170 5.03 -5.52 11.61
CA VAL A 170 4.47 -4.83 10.44
C VAL A 170 2.98 -4.56 10.60
N GLU A 171 2.20 -5.48 11.17
CA GLU A 171 0.78 -5.24 11.48
C GLU A 171 0.59 -4.09 12.46
N THR A 172 1.45 -3.97 13.47
CA THR A 172 1.45 -2.84 14.41
C THR A 172 1.70 -1.52 13.69
N ILE A 173 2.70 -1.47 12.82
CA ILE A 173 3.00 -0.28 12.00
C ILE A 173 1.80 0.14 11.15
N ILE A 174 1.12 -0.82 10.50
CA ILE A 174 -0.08 -0.53 9.70
C ILE A 174 -1.19 0.10 10.55
N LEU A 175 -1.41 -0.43 11.76
CA LEU A 175 -2.42 0.12 12.68
C LEU A 175 -2.06 1.53 13.16
N GLU A 176 -0.80 1.79 13.50
CA GLU A 176 -0.31 3.09 13.94
C GLU A 176 -0.43 4.15 12.84
N ILE A 177 -0.03 3.82 11.60
CA ILE A 177 -0.19 4.70 10.42
C ILE A 177 -1.66 5.10 10.26
N GLY A 178 -2.58 4.15 10.35
CA GLY A 178 -4.01 4.43 10.20
C GLY A 178 -4.58 5.26 11.34
N ARG A 179 -4.23 4.94 12.61
CA ARG A 179 -4.80 5.55 13.82
C ARG A 179 -4.18 6.90 14.15
N GLU A 180 -2.86 6.99 14.13
CA GLU A 180 -2.13 8.19 14.60
C GLU A 180 -1.93 9.20 13.49
N GLN A 181 -1.57 8.74 12.28
CA GLN A 181 -1.32 9.62 11.16
C GLN A 181 -2.57 9.86 10.30
N GLY A 182 -3.62 9.08 10.51
CA GLY A 182 -4.89 9.19 9.77
C GLY A 182 -4.75 8.90 8.27
N ILE A 183 -3.67 8.23 7.85
CA ILE A 183 -3.43 7.88 6.44
C ILE A 183 -4.31 6.68 6.09
N PRO A 184 -5.26 6.83 5.16
CA PRO A 184 -6.07 5.73 4.68
C PRO A 184 -5.26 4.77 3.83
N GLY A 185 -5.72 3.52 3.72
CA GLY A 185 -5.01 2.55 2.91
C GLY A 185 -5.90 1.50 2.26
N VAL A 186 -5.30 0.79 1.32
CA VAL A 186 -5.86 -0.43 0.71
C VAL A 186 -4.89 -1.57 0.99
N LEU A 187 -5.36 -2.57 1.74
CA LEU A 187 -4.59 -3.76 2.08
C LEU A 187 -5.05 -4.94 1.22
N VAL A 188 -4.17 -5.44 0.39
CA VAL A 188 -4.36 -6.73 -0.28
C VAL A 188 -3.79 -7.83 0.60
N THR A 189 -4.60 -8.84 0.89
CA THR A 189 -4.17 -10.03 1.63
C THR A 189 -5.03 -11.24 1.28
N HIS A 190 -4.47 -12.45 1.41
CA HIS A 190 -5.21 -13.70 1.37
C HIS A 190 -5.52 -14.21 2.80
N ASP A 191 -4.98 -13.58 3.83
CA ASP A 191 -5.21 -13.90 5.24
C ASP A 191 -6.44 -13.12 5.76
N VAL A 192 -7.57 -13.82 5.85
CA VAL A 192 -8.85 -13.27 6.34
C VAL A 192 -8.73 -12.76 7.78
N ALA A 193 -7.98 -13.47 8.63
CA ALA A 193 -7.78 -13.05 10.01
C ALA A 193 -6.96 -11.75 10.10
N GLN A 194 -5.96 -11.57 9.23
CA GLN A 194 -5.22 -10.33 9.10
C GLN A 194 -6.14 -9.18 8.66
N ALA A 195 -6.95 -9.41 7.62
CA ALA A 195 -7.90 -8.41 7.16
C ALA A 195 -8.85 -7.98 8.29
N ALA A 196 -9.35 -8.93 9.09
CA ALA A 196 -10.24 -8.65 10.21
C ALA A 196 -9.58 -7.82 11.34
N ARG A 197 -8.26 -7.97 11.54
CA ARG A 197 -7.51 -7.18 12.54
C ARG A 197 -7.18 -5.77 12.07
N LEU A 198 -6.89 -5.59 10.78
CA LEU A 198 -6.30 -4.36 10.26
C LEU A 198 -7.30 -3.42 9.56
N ALA A 199 -8.40 -3.95 9.04
CA ALA A 199 -9.31 -3.19 8.20
C ALA A 199 -10.69 -2.95 8.84
N GLN A 200 -11.35 -1.87 8.44
CA GLN A 200 -12.72 -1.54 8.84
C GLN A 200 -13.75 -2.05 7.83
N ARG A 201 -13.36 -2.10 6.56
CA ARG A 201 -14.19 -2.63 5.46
C ARG A 201 -13.40 -3.60 4.61
N ALA A 202 -14.13 -4.45 3.89
CA ALA A 202 -13.51 -5.37 2.95
C ALA A 202 -14.25 -5.43 1.62
N LEU A 203 -13.48 -5.84 0.59
CA LEU A 203 -13.96 -6.31 -0.70
C LEU A 203 -13.54 -7.77 -0.86
N ILE A 204 -14.44 -8.63 -1.32
CA ILE A 204 -14.05 -9.97 -1.79
C ILE A 204 -13.91 -9.90 -3.30
N LEU A 205 -12.71 -10.25 -3.79
CA LEU A 205 -12.39 -10.28 -5.21
C LEU A 205 -12.23 -11.72 -5.70
N GLU A 206 -13.07 -12.13 -6.65
CA GLU A 206 -13.00 -13.44 -7.30
C GLU A 206 -13.02 -13.27 -8.82
N ALA A 207 -12.12 -13.97 -9.51
CA ALA A 207 -12.01 -13.93 -10.97
C ALA A 207 -12.05 -12.49 -11.55
N GLY A 208 -11.40 -11.55 -10.87
CA GLY A 208 -11.34 -10.13 -11.28
C GLY A 208 -12.57 -9.29 -10.91
N ARG A 209 -13.59 -9.87 -10.29
CA ARG A 209 -14.85 -9.18 -9.93
C ARG A 209 -14.98 -8.98 -8.42
N VAL A 210 -15.51 -7.83 -8.04
CA VAL A 210 -15.92 -7.59 -6.65
C VAL A 210 -17.28 -8.29 -6.46
N ILE A 211 -17.29 -9.37 -5.68
CA ILE A 211 -18.50 -10.17 -5.43
C ILE A 211 -19.22 -9.79 -4.14
N ARG A 212 -18.50 -9.16 -3.19
CA ARG A 212 -19.06 -8.66 -1.93
C ARG A 212 -18.25 -7.47 -1.45
N SER A 213 -18.91 -6.48 -0.84
CA SER A 213 -18.26 -5.33 -0.20
C SER A 213 -19.08 -4.82 0.97
N GLY A 214 -18.43 -4.31 2.01
CA GLY A 214 -19.12 -3.77 3.18
C GLY A 214 -18.23 -3.70 4.41
N ALA A 215 -18.84 -3.59 5.59
CA ALA A 215 -18.13 -3.66 6.86
C ALA A 215 -17.41 -5.00 7.01
N ILE A 216 -16.21 -4.98 7.61
CA ILE A 216 -15.36 -6.17 7.71
C ILE A 216 -16.10 -7.36 8.36
N ALA A 217 -16.87 -7.09 9.42
CA ALA A 217 -17.61 -8.11 10.16
C ALA A 217 -18.74 -8.75 9.34
N GLU A 218 -19.30 -8.05 8.34
CA GLU A 218 -20.38 -8.55 7.49
C GLU A 218 -19.81 -9.31 6.29
N VAL A 219 -18.71 -8.82 5.73
CA VAL A 219 -18.11 -9.37 4.52
C VAL A 219 -17.37 -10.68 4.79
N LEU A 220 -16.69 -10.79 5.95
CA LEU A 220 -15.88 -11.95 6.32
C LEU A 220 -16.62 -13.00 7.17
N ARG A 221 -17.86 -12.74 7.61
CA ARG A 221 -18.72 -13.79 8.14
C ARG A 221 -19.24 -14.63 6.96
N ALA A 222 -18.60 -15.76 6.73
CA ALA A 222 -19.09 -16.77 5.78
C ALA A 222 -20.06 -17.70 6.45
#